data_a756f5c61a9fbe9163815a83f32ffc76
#
_entry.id   a756f5c61a9fbe9163815a83f32ffc76
#
_cell.length_a   1.000
_cell.length_b   1.000
_cell.length_c   1.000
_cell.angle_alpha   90.00
_cell.angle_beta   90.00
_cell.angle_gamma   90.00
#
_symmetry.space_group_name_H-M   'P 1'
#
loop_
_entity.id
_entity.type
_entity.pdbx_description
1 polymer ?
#
loop_
_entity_poly.entity_id
_entity_poly.type
_entity_poly.pdbx_seq_one_letter_code
_entity_poly.pdbx_strand_id
1 'polypeptide(L)'
;MKNLFTYFLIFGFLLFSNNSFSQDEVQEDTDVQETNMQDDSSTIIVDSASEIMNTVQFVEEEEIEEVVEESQSFHYAIKEQFIQGGWQFMGIVLLCLILGLAVAIERIITLNLATTNTKKLLSDIDNALSSKGGVNEAKEICKSTRGPVASIFVQGLMRASEGIDMVEKSIISYGSVEMGKLEKGMVWISLFISLAPMLGFMGTVIGMIGAFDAIEAAGDISPSLVAGGIKVALLTTVFGLIVAIILQIFYNYLVSKIDNLVNDMEDASIKLVDLLSKK
;
A
#
# COMPACT_ATOMS: atom_id res chain seq x y z
N MET A 1 1.56 5.66 -18.20
CA MET A 1 0.67 4.58 -17.74
C MET A 1 0.28 3.57 -18.83
N LYS A 2 -0.03 3.97 -20.09
CA LYS A 2 -0.34 2.99 -21.17
C LYS A 2 0.79 1.98 -21.43
N ASN A 3 2.02 2.41 -21.38
CA ASN A 3 3.19 1.53 -21.63
C ASN A 3 3.46 0.56 -20.46
N LEU A 4 3.13 0.93 -19.21
CA LEU A 4 3.31 0.07 -18.04
C LEU A 4 2.39 -1.15 -18.08
N PHE A 5 1.15 -0.96 -18.53
CA PHE A 5 0.17 -2.05 -18.68
C PHE A 5 0.59 -3.03 -19.78
N THR A 6 1.14 -2.52 -20.88
CA THR A 6 1.66 -3.35 -21.98
C THR A 6 2.86 -4.18 -21.52
N TYR A 7 3.78 -3.60 -20.77
CA TYR A 7 4.91 -4.32 -20.19
C TYR A 7 4.47 -5.37 -19.15
N PHE A 8 3.42 -5.08 -18.38
CA PHE A 8 2.84 -6.02 -17.42
C PHE A 8 2.22 -7.25 -18.11
N LEU A 9 1.46 -7.04 -19.20
CA LEU A 9 0.89 -8.14 -20.01
C LEU A 9 1.98 -8.99 -20.68
N ILE A 10 3.03 -8.36 -21.23
CA ILE A 10 4.15 -9.07 -21.86
C ILE A 10 4.96 -9.85 -20.81
N PHE A 11 5.19 -9.27 -19.64
CA PHE A 11 5.92 -9.93 -18.54
C PHE A 11 5.12 -11.08 -17.95
N GLY A 12 3.81 -10.93 -17.76
CA GLY A 12 2.91 -12.01 -17.34
C GLY A 12 2.88 -13.17 -18.33
N PHE A 13 2.86 -12.88 -19.63
CA PHE A 13 2.88 -13.88 -20.69
C PHE A 13 4.24 -14.61 -20.78
N LEU A 14 5.36 -13.91 -20.57
CA LEU A 14 6.71 -14.49 -20.53
C LEU A 14 6.92 -15.41 -19.33
N LEU A 15 6.32 -15.11 -18.18
CA LEU A 15 6.38 -15.99 -17.00
C LEU A 15 5.57 -17.28 -17.17
N PHE A 16 4.52 -17.23 -17.99
CA PHE A 16 3.67 -18.41 -18.25
C PHE A 16 4.27 -19.36 -19.31
N SER A 17 5.17 -18.88 -20.17
CA SER A 17 5.71 -19.67 -21.28
C SER A 17 6.94 -20.52 -20.93
N ASN A 18 7.48 -20.42 -19.71
CA ASN A 18 8.69 -21.15 -19.28
C ASN A 18 8.43 -22.29 -18.28
N ASN A 19 7.25 -22.93 -18.30
CA ASN A 19 7.01 -24.12 -17.48
C ASN A 19 7.51 -25.39 -18.17
N SER A 20 8.82 -25.65 -18.04
CA SER A 20 9.35 -27.01 -18.11
C SER A 20 9.60 -27.45 -16.66
N PHE A 21 8.79 -28.36 -16.20
CA PHE A 21 8.85 -28.96 -14.87
C PHE A 21 10.10 -29.85 -14.81
N SER A 22 11.10 -29.44 -14.06
CA SER A 22 12.25 -30.26 -13.67
C SER A 22 12.03 -30.79 -12.27
N GLN A 23 11.94 -32.11 -12.15
CA GLN A 23 11.92 -32.80 -10.86
C GLN A 23 13.37 -32.85 -10.34
N ASP A 24 13.61 -32.22 -9.22
CA ASP A 24 14.83 -32.44 -8.44
C ASP A 24 14.52 -33.39 -7.28
N GLU A 25 15.28 -34.51 -7.25
CA GLU A 25 15.22 -35.56 -6.24
C GLU A 25 15.63 -35.03 -4.86
N VAL A 26 14.83 -35.36 -3.88
CA VAL A 26 15.13 -35.13 -2.45
C VAL A 26 15.96 -36.30 -1.95
N GLN A 27 17.20 -36.05 -1.63
CA GLN A 27 18.02 -36.98 -0.81
C GLN A 27 17.74 -36.75 0.67
N GLU A 28 17.36 -37.81 1.30
CA GLU A 28 17.15 -38.01 2.74
C GLU A 28 18.50 -38.29 3.38
N ASP A 29 18.94 -37.47 4.33
CA ASP A 29 20.00 -37.80 5.25
C ASP A 29 19.49 -37.71 6.69
N THR A 30 19.34 -38.91 7.27
CA THR A 30 19.11 -39.17 8.69
C THR A 30 20.46 -39.24 9.39
N ASP A 31 20.67 -38.40 10.39
CA ASP A 31 21.63 -38.73 11.46
C ASP A 31 21.08 -38.34 12.84
N VAL A 32 20.83 -39.38 13.62
CA VAL A 32 20.50 -39.39 15.03
C VAL A 32 21.80 -39.45 15.83
N GLN A 33 22.02 -38.51 16.73
CA GLN A 33 22.92 -38.77 17.87
C GLN A 33 22.36 -38.18 19.18
N GLU A 34 22.04 -39.13 20.06
CA GLU A 34 21.93 -38.97 21.51
C GLU A 34 23.30 -38.69 22.15
N THR A 35 23.27 -37.99 23.26
CA THR A 35 23.99 -38.29 24.54
C THR A 35 24.24 -36.99 25.29
N ASN A 36 24.01 -36.80 26.50
CA ASN A 36 24.06 -37.37 27.79
C ASN A 36 24.02 -36.23 28.83
N MET A 37 23.24 -36.41 29.86
CA MET A 37 23.29 -35.67 31.14
C MET A 37 24.59 -35.95 31.86
N GLN A 38 25.13 -34.93 32.54
CA GLN A 38 25.81 -35.14 33.82
C GLN A 38 25.77 -33.86 34.70
N ASP A 39 25.25 -34.07 35.86
CA ASP A 39 25.14 -33.28 37.06
C ASP A 39 26.54 -33.01 37.64
N ASP A 40 26.80 -31.82 38.16
CA ASP A 40 27.54 -31.69 39.41
C ASP A 40 27.35 -30.32 40.09
N SER A 41 26.99 -30.40 41.36
CA SER A 41 26.82 -29.31 42.32
C SER A 41 28.18 -28.88 42.91
N SER A 42 28.39 -27.60 43.12
CA SER A 42 28.88 -27.08 44.42
C SER A 42 29.11 -25.56 44.41
N THR A 43 28.32 -24.89 45.20
CA THR A 43 28.63 -23.85 46.25
C THR A 43 29.83 -22.92 46.05
N ILE A 44 29.63 -21.60 46.20
CA ILE A 44 30.09 -20.68 47.29
C ILE A 44 29.86 -19.20 46.93
N ILE A 45 29.15 -18.53 47.70
CA ILE A 45 28.93 -17.24 48.31
C ILE A 45 29.98 -16.11 48.00
N VAL A 46 29.39 -14.85 47.83
CA VAL A 46 29.90 -13.50 48.09
C VAL A 46 30.45 -12.70 46.90
N ASP A 47 29.69 -11.76 46.37
CA ASP A 47 29.93 -10.32 46.55
C ASP A 47 28.77 -9.46 45.94
N SER A 48 28.01 -8.76 46.75
CA SER A 48 26.66 -8.25 46.43
C SER A 48 26.60 -6.85 45.77
N ALA A 49 27.69 -6.27 45.34
CA ALA A 49 27.68 -4.91 44.75
C ALA A 49 28.08 -4.83 43.27
N SER A 50 28.78 -5.84 42.75
CA SER A 50 29.10 -5.98 41.30
C SER A 50 28.04 -6.76 40.51
N GLU A 51 27.20 -7.54 41.19
CA GLU A 51 26.11 -8.33 40.57
C GLU A 51 24.94 -7.50 40.06
N ILE A 52 24.61 -6.38 40.74
CA ILE A 52 23.46 -5.56 40.33
C ILE A 52 23.75 -4.79 39.05
N MET A 53 24.98 -4.38 38.82
CA MET A 53 25.36 -3.66 37.59
C MET A 53 25.53 -4.57 36.37
N ASN A 54 25.92 -5.83 36.60
CA ASN A 54 25.98 -6.86 35.57
C ASN A 54 24.57 -7.41 35.22
N THR A 55 23.68 -7.54 36.23
CA THR A 55 22.31 -8.07 35.98
C THR A 55 21.47 -7.15 35.14
N VAL A 56 21.62 -5.83 35.24
CA VAL A 56 20.89 -4.84 34.43
C VAL A 56 21.39 -4.87 32.96
N GLN A 57 22.69 -5.06 32.77
CA GLN A 57 23.28 -5.14 31.44
C GLN A 57 22.96 -6.48 30.73
N PHE A 58 22.91 -7.59 31.46
CA PHE A 58 22.51 -8.90 30.94
C PHE A 58 21.01 -8.96 30.59
N VAL A 59 20.13 -8.28 31.35
CA VAL A 59 18.69 -8.25 31.07
C VAL A 59 18.38 -7.40 29.82
N GLU A 60 19.10 -6.29 29.60
CA GLU A 60 18.94 -5.51 28.35
C GLU A 60 19.51 -6.23 27.12
N GLU A 61 20.61 -6.98 27.27
CA GLU A 61 21.16 -7.78 26.16
C GLU A 61 20.29 -9.01 25.85
N GLU A 62 19.72 -9.71 26.85
CA GLU A 62 18.81 -10.84 26.65
C GLU A 62 17.48 -10.39 26.03
N GLU A 63 16.89 -9.25 26.46
CA GLU A 63 15.66 -8.74 25.81
C GLU A 63 15.91 -8.30 24.35
N ILE A 64 17.08 -7.75 24.04
CA ILE A 64 17.44 -7.38 22.66
C ILE A 64 17.74 -8.62 21.81
N GLU A 65 18.42 -9.63 22.35
CA GLU A 65 18.66 -10.88 21.63
C GLU A 65 17.36 -11.64 21.40
N GLU A 66 16.46 -11.74 22.39
CA GLU A 66 15.17 -12.42 22.24
C GLU A 66 14.27 -11.73 21.19
N VAL A 67 14.23 -10.40 21.14
CA VAL A 67 13.50 -9.64 20.11
C VAL A 67 14.15 -9.78 18.74
N VAL A 68 15.47 -9.87 18.64
CA VAL A 68 16.19 -10.08 17.39
C VAL A 68 16.02 -11.52 16.88
N GLU A 69 16.06 -12.52 17.77
CA GLU A 69 15.79 -13.92 17.41
C GLU A 69 14.34 -14.14 17.01
N GLU A 70 13.35 -13.53 17.71
CA GLU A 70 11.94 -13.59 17.33
C GLU A 70 11.68 -12.92 15.97
N SER A 71 12.34 -11.79 15.70
CA SER A 71 12.22 -11.12 14.40
C SER A 71 12.87 -11.91 13.26
N GLN A 72 14.02 -12.52 13.51
CA GLN A 72 14.68 -13.41 12.55
C GLN A 72 13.85 -14.68 12.30
N SER A 73 13.29 -15.28 13.36
CA SER A 73 12.36 -16.40 13.28
C SER A 73 11.12 -16.08 12.46
N PHE A 74 10.52 -14.88 12.66
CA PHE A 74 9.35 -14.44 11.91
C PHE A 74 9.65 -14.22 10.42
N HIS A 75 10.75 -13.56 10.08
CA HIS A 75 11.16 -13.38 8.69
C HIS A 75 11.52 -14.71 8.01
N TYR A 76 12.12 -15.63 8.76
CA TYR A 76 12.45 -16.96 8.27
C TYR A 76 11.18 -17.77 7.99
N ALA A 77 10.20 -17.73 8.90
CA ALA A 77 8.92 -18.38 8.75
C ALA A 77 8.13 -17.86 7.54
N ILE A 78 8.10 -16.53 7.33
CA ILE A 78 7.47 -15.93 6.15
C ILE A 78 8.19 -16.35 4.86
N LYS A 79 9.52 -16.30 4.85
CA LYS A 79 10.32 -16.70 3.69
C LYS A 79 10.11 -18.18 3.34
N GLU A 80 10.11 -19.05 4.34
CA GLU A 80 9.86 -20.48 4.16
C GLU A 80 8.47 -20.73 3.59
N GLN A 81 7.44 -20.08 4.16
CA GLN A 81 6.05 -20.16 3.67
C GLN A 81 5.91 -19.61 2.26
N PHE A 82 6.65 -18.54 1.94
CA PHE A 82 6.67 -17.96 0.59
C PHE A 82 7.27 -18.94 -0.43
N ILE A 83 8.36 -19.61 -0.09
CA ILE A 83 8.99 -20.62 -0.96
C ILE A 83 8.07 -21.84 -1.12
N GLN A 84 7.46 -22.31 -0.01
CA GLN A 84 6.54 -23.45 -0.02
C GLN A 84 5.25 -23.17 -0.79
N GLY A 85 4.78 -21.92 -0.85
CA GLY A 85 3.59 -21.51 -1.60
C GLY A 85 3.78 -21.46 -3.13
N GLY A 86 4.95 -21.87 -3.65
CA GLY A 86 5.27 -21.79 -5.08
C GLY A 86 5.74 -20.40 -5.49
N TRP A 87 7.06 -20.20 -5.54
CA TRP A 87 7.71 -18.90 -5.74
C TRP A 87 7.22 -18.13 -6.98
N GLN A 88 6.83 -18.83 -8.05
CA GLN A 88 6.31 -18.22 -9.28
C GLN A 88 4.96 -17.53 -9.04
N PHE A 89 4.05 -18.20 -8.33
CA PHE A 89 2.72 -17.68 -8.04
C PHE A 89 2.75 -16.59 -6.99
N MET A 90 3.51 -16.82 -5.92
CA MET A 90 3.71 -15.86 -4.86
C MET A 90 4.39 -14.57 -5.36
N GLY A 91 5.29 -14.72 -6.36
CA GLY A 91 5.96 -13.58 -7.01
C GLY A 91 4.98 -12.65 -7.73
N ILE A 92 3.94 -13.19 -8.39
CA ILE A 92 2.90 -12.38 -9.05
C ILE A 92 2.06 -11.62 -8.02
N VAL A 93 1.68 -12.27 -6.92
CA VAL A 93 0.93 -11.64 -5.82
C VAL A 93 1.76 -10.52 -5.16
N LEU A 94 3.05 -10.78 -4.92
CA LEU A 94 3.98 -9.78 -4.40
C LEU A 94 4.14 -8.59 -5.36
N LEU A 95 4.20 -8.84 -6.66
CA LEU A 95 4.24 -7.79 -7.68
C LEU A 95 2.99 -6.90 -7.63
N CYS A 96 1.80 -7.47 -7.43
CA CYS A 96 0.57 -6.69 -7.21
C CYS A 96 0.68 -5.79 -5.98
N LEU A 97 1.26 -6.28 -4.87
CA LEU A 97 1.51 -5.47 -3.68
C LEU A 97 2.44 -4.31 -3.98
N ILE A 98 3.59 -4.57 -4.62
CA ILE A 98 4.59 -3.53 -4.92
C ILE A 98 3.99 -2.45 -5.83
N LEU A 99 3.29 -2.83 -6.89
CA LEU A 99 2.66 -1.89 -7.80
C LEU A 99 1.52 -1.11 -7.14
N GLY A 100 0.68 -1.79 -6.35
CA GLY A 100 -0.39 -1.16 -5.59
C GLY A 100 0.13 -0.14 -4.58
N LEU A 101 1.16 -0.50 -3.81
CA LEU A 101 1.82 0.41 -2.87
C LEU A 101 2.52 1.57 -3.57
N ALA A 102 3.18 1.34 -4.70
CA ALA A 102 3.84 2.41 -5.47
C ALA A 102 2.83 3.48 -5.90
N VAL A 103 1.66 3.06 -6.41
CA VAL A 103 0.58 3.98 -6.77
C VAL A 103 -0.01 4.66 -5.53
N ALA A 104 -0.20 3.93 -4.44
CA ALA A 104 -0.73 4.48 -3.19
C ALA A 104 0.20 5.56 -2.61
N ILE A 105 1.50 5.31 -2.54
CA ILE A 105 2.50 6.26 -2.04
C ILE A 105 2.55 7.50 -2.94
N GLU A 106 2.56 7.33 -4.26
CA GLU A 106 2.52 8.45 -5.21
C GLU A 106 1.28 9.32 -4.97
N ARG A 107 0.13 8.71 -4.74
CA ARG A 107 -1.12 9.42 -4.43
C ARG A 107 -1.07 10.13 -3.09
N ILE A 108 -0.57 9.51 -2.03
CA ILE A 108 -0.40 10.14 -0.72
C ILE A 108 0.42 11.42 -0.84
N ILE A 109 1.55 11.34 -1.53
CA ILE A 109 2.43 12.51 -1.72
C ILE A 109 1.70 13.59 -2.51
N THR A 110 1.06 13.25 -3.62
CA THR A 110 0.35 14.19 -4.49
C THR A 110 -0.80 14.90 -3.76
N LEU A 111 -1.62 14.16 -2.99
CA LEU A 111 -2.74 14.73 -2.24
C LEU A 111 -2.28 15.61 -1.06
N ASN A 112 -1.17 15.24 -0.41
CA ASN A 112 -0.60 16.09 0.66
C ASN A 112 -0.04 17.41 0.08
N LEU A 113 0.58 17.37 -1.10
CA LEU A 113 1.06 18.58 -1.77
C LEU A 113 -0.11 19.44 -2.34
N ALA A 114 -1.25 18.83 -2.61
CA ALA A 114 -2.45 19.52 -3.07
C ALA A 114 -3.20 20.27 -1.93
N THR A 115 -2.93 19.92 -0.69
CA THR A 115 -3.56 20.57 0.48
C THR A 115 -3.06 22.00 0.62
N THR A 116 -3.95 22.96 0.59
CA THR A 116 -3.66 24.41 0.67
C THR A 116 -4.41 25.02 1.85
N ASN A 117 -3.83 26.04 2.48
CA ASN A 117 -4.53 26.79 3.53
C ASN A 117 -5.58 27.72 2.90
N THR A 118 -6.81 27.20 2.76
CA THR A 118 -7.94 27.90 2.14
C THR A 118 -8.31 29.19 2.86
N LYS A 119 -8.20 29.23 4.20
CA LYS A 119 -8.52 30.44 5.00
C LYS A 119 -7.56 31.58 4.71
N LYS A 120 -6.26 31.28 4.63
CA LYS A 120 -5.25 32.28 4.27
C LYS A 120 -5.45 32.78 2.86
N LEU A 121 -5.66 31.88 1.90
CA LEU A 121 -5.89 32.22 0.50
C LEU A 121 -7.12 33.14 0.34
N LEU A 122 -8.24 32.84 1.01
CA LEU A 122 -9.45 33.69 0.98
C LEU A 122 -9.19 35.08 1.59
N SER A 123 -8.45 35.16 2.68
CA SER A 123 -8.09 36.45 3.29
C SER A 123 -7.19 37.27 2.35
N ASP A 124 -6.22 36.66 1.69
CA ASP A 124 -5.35 37.35 0.74
C ASP A 124 -6.13 37.87 -0.47
N ILE A 125 -7.11 37.08 -0.96
CA ILE A 125 -8.00 37.46 -2.06
C ILE A 125 -8.89 38.62 -1.63
N ASP A 126 -9.50 38.58 -0.44
CA ASP A 126 -10.35 39.66 0.06
C ASP A 126 -9.60 41.00 0.17
N ASN A 127 -8.37 40.93 0.69
CA ASN A 127 -7.47 42.08 0.75
C ASN A 127 -7.13 42.62 -0.67
N ALA A 128 -6.83 41.74 -1.61
CA ALA A 128 -6.51 42.09 -2.99
C ALA A 128 -7.73 42.74 -3.68
N LEU A 129 -8.92 42.14 -3.51
CA LEU A 129 -10.15 42.69 -4.07
C LEU A 129 -10.51 44.05 -3.49
N SER A 130 -10.11 44.36 -2.25
CA SER A 130 -10.30 45.64 -1.59
C SER A 130 -9.22 46.69 -1.93
N SER A 131 -8.10 46.23 -2.51
CA SER A 131 -6.97 47.06 -2.94
C SER A 131 -7.23 47.68 -4.31
N LYS A 132 -6.34 48.61 -4.72
CA LYS A 132 -6.36 49.20 -6.06
C LYS A 132 -6.09 48.18 -7.20
N GLY A 133 -5.52 47.04 -6.88
CA GLY A 133 -5.22 45.95 -7.83
C GLY A 133 -6.44 45.11 -8.22
N GLY A 134 -7.45 45.05 -7.33
CA GLY A 134 -8.73 44.43 -7.59
C GLY A 134 -8.64 42.96 -8.03
N VAL A 135 -9.47 42.58 -9.00
CA VAL A 135 -9.55 41.19 -9.52
C VAL A 135 -8.24 40.72 -10.13
N ASN A 136 -7.41 41.61 -10.70
CA ASN A 136 -6.16 41.21 -11.32
C ASN A 136 -5.10 40.75 -10.29
N GLU A 137 -4.99 41.48 -9.18
CA GLU A 137 -4.11 41.12 -8.06
C GLU A 137 -4.55 39.81 -7.41
N ALA A 138 -5.88 39.65 -7.20
CA ALA A 138 -6.45 38.39 -6.71
C ALA A 138 -6.13 37.19 -7.64
N LYS A 139 -6.17 37.38 -8.96
CA LYS A 139 -5.77 36.33 -9.93
C LYS A 139 -4.30 35.94 -9.81
N GLU A 140 -3.41 36.91 -9.62
CA GLU A 140 -1.97 36.61 -9.51
C GLU A 140 -1.65 35.86 -8.20
N ILE A 141 -2.32 36.21 -7.07
CA ILE A 141 -2.24 35.47 -5.82
C ILE A 141 -2.66 34.01 -6.03
N CYS A 142 -3.82 33.79 -6.69
CA CYS A 142 -4.29 32.43 -6.97
C CYS A 142 -3.35 31.64 -7.88
N LYS A 143 -2.77 32.27 -8.93
CA LYS A 143 -1.81 31.62 -9.81
C LYS A 143 -0.51 31.23 -9.12
N SER A 144 -0.08 32.01 -8.14
CA SER A 144 1.13 31.72 -7.35
C SER A 144 0.91 30.67 -6.28
N THR A 145 -0.35 30.37 -5.94
CA THR A 145 -0.73 29.37 -4.93
C THR A 145 -0.97 28.03 -5.59
N ARG A 146 -0.40 26.96 -5.01
CA ARG A 146 -0.64 25.58 -5.46
C ARG A 146 -1.92 25.02 -4.86
N GLY A 147 -2.56 24.11 -5.59
CA GLY A 147 -3.69 23.33 -5.10
C GLY A 147 -4.96 23.54 -5.91
N PRO A 148 -5.93 22.61 -5.78
CA PRO A 148 -7.15 22.62 -6.56
C PRO A 148 -8.02 23.84 -6.27
N VAL A 149 -8.09 24.30 -5.02
CA VAL A 149 -8.84 25.49 -4.61
C VAL A 149 -8.35 26.74 -5.36
N ALA A 150 -7.02 26.94 -5.42
CA ALA A 150 -6.45 28.08 -6.13
C ALA A 150 -6.74 28.02 -7.64
N SER A 151 -6.70 26.83 -8.23
CA SER A 151 -7.02 26.59 -9.65
C SER A 151 -8.48 26.96 -9.97
N ILE A 152 -9.42 26.56 -9.12
CA ILE A 152 -10.86 26.89 -9.25
C ILE A 152 -11.06 28.39 -9.12
N PHE A 153 -10.40 29.03 -8.16
CA PHE A 153 -10.49 30.45 -7.92
C PHE A 153 -10.00 31.28 -9.11
N VAL A 154 -8.90 30.86 -9.75
CA VAL A 154 -8.43 31.49 -11.00
C VAL A 154 -9.52 31.49 -12.05
N GLN A 155 -10.22 30.36 -12.24
CA GLN A 155 -11.27 30.24 -13.25
C GLN A 155 -12.50 31.09 -12.90
N GLY A 156 -12.93 31.13 -11.63
CA GLY A 156 -14.01 32.01 -11.18
C GLY A 156 -13.66 33.48 -11.37
N LEU A 157 -12.47 33.90 -10.93
CA LEU A 157 -12.00 35.29 -11.07
C LEU A 157 -11.81 35.72 -12.53
N MET A 158 -11.49 34.81 -13.46
CA MET A 158 -11.42 35.12 -14.89
C MET A 158 -12.75 35.53 -15.46
N ARG A 159 -13.85 35.05 -14.89
CA ARG A 159 -15.21 35.35 -15.31
C ARG A 159 -15.93 36.40 -14.46
N ALA A 160 -15.23 37.05 -13.53
CA ALA A 160 -15.79 38.03 -12.64
C ALA A 160 -16.47 39.21 -13.38
N SER A 161 -15.97 39.57 -14.58
CA SER A 161 -16.56 40.62 -15.43
C SER A 161 -17.85 40.18 -16.15
N GLU A 162 -18.17 38.90 -16.20
CA GLU A 162 -19.32 38.35 -16.91
C GLU A 162 -20.55 38.21 -15.97
N GLY A 163 -20.37 38.48 -14.67
CA GLY A 163 -21.41 38.41 -13.64
C GLY A 163 -21.31 37.19 -12.74
N ILE A 164 -21.97 37.27 -11.57
CA ILE A 164 -21.90 36.27 -10.50
C ILE A 164 -22.35 34.88 -10.97
N ASP A 165 -23.43 34.81 -11.73
CA ASP A 165 -23.97 33.53 -12.25
C ASP A 165 -22.94 32.80 -13.14
N MET A 166 -22.15 33.53 -13.91
CA MET A 166 -21.10 32.96 -14.75
C MET A 166 -19.89 32.52 -13.93
N VAL A 167 -19.56 33.24 -12.87
CA VAL A 167 -18.54 32.86 -11.90
C VAL A 167 -18.89 31.53 -11.26
N GLU A 168 -20.11 31.40 -10.72
CA GLU A 168 -20.60 30.19 -10.06
C GLU A 168 -20.57 28.98 -11.00
N LYS A 169 -21.12 29.11 -12.21
CA LYS A 169 -21.09 28.06 -13.23
C LYS A 169 -19.67 27.63 -13.58
N SER A 170 -18.77 28.61 -13.70
CA SER A 170 -17.36 28.32 -14.00
C SER A 170 -16.68 27.57 -12.86
N ILE A 171 -16.92 27.96 -11.63
CA ILE A 171 -16.38 27.31 -10.42
C ILE A 171 -16.87 25.86 -10.33
N ILE A 172 -18.18 25.63 -10.47
CA ILE A 172 -18.75 24.26 -10.42
C ILE A 172 -18.18 23.39 -11.54
N SER A 173 -18.17 23.90 -12.77
CA SER A 173 -17.66 23.16 -13.91
C SER A 173 -16.18 22.77 -13.77
N TYR A 174 -15.35 23.72 -13.30
CA TYR A 174 -13.94 23.47 -13.11
C TYR A 174 -13.64 22.64 -11.86
N GLY A 175 -14.48 22.76 -10.82
CA GLY A 175 -14.45 21.94 -9.63
C GLY A 175 -14.55 20.44 -9.96
N SER A 176 -15.47 20.07 -10.86
CA SER A 176 -15.62 18.69 -11.33
C SER A 176 -14.37 18.19 -12.06
N VAL A 177 -13.68 19.07 -12.82
CA VAL A 177 -12.41 18.72 -13.48
C VAL A 177 -11.29 18.49 -12.47
N GLU A 178 -11.20 19.34 -11.44
CA GLU A 178 -10.19 19.18 -10.38
C GLU A 178 -10.47 17.92 -9.53
N MET A 179 -11.73 17.63 -9.21
CA MET A 179 -12.12 16.38 -8.53
C MET A 179 -11.66 15.15 -9.32
N GLY A 180 -11.89 15.10 -10.63
CA GLY A 180 -11.39 13.99 -11.46
C GLY A 180 -9.86 13.87 -11.50
N LYS A 181 -9.13 14.98 -11.27
CA LYS A 181 -7.66 14.94 -11.11
C LYS A 181 -7.24 14.35 -9.76
N LEU A 182 -7.98 14.66 -8.68
CA LEU A 182 -7.73 14.11 -7.35
C LEU A 182 -7.98 12.60 -7.32
N GLU A 183 -9.03 12.11 -7.97
CA GLU A 183 -9.38 10.69 -8.05
C GLU A 183 -8.48 9.88 -8.99
N LYS A 184 -7.67 10.54 -9.79
CA LYS A 184 -6.80 9.88 -10.77
C LYS A 184 -5.88 8.86 -10.09
N GLY A 185 -5.89 7.62 -10.59
CA GLY A 185 -5.04 6.55 -10.05
C GLY A 185 -5.72 5.65 -9.02
N MET A 186 -6.84 6.08 -8.40
CA MET A 186 -7.61 5.28 -7.45
C MET A 186 -8.11 3.97 -8.08
N VAL A 187 -8.49 4.00 -9.34
CA VAL A 187 -8.93 2.84 -10.12
C VAL A 187 -7.86 1.73 -10.16
N TRP A 188 -6.58 2.11 -10.22
CA TRP A 188 -5.48 1.13 -10.24
C TRP A 188 -5.30 0.43 -8.90
N ILE A 189 -5.44 1.18 -7.79
CA ILE A 189 -5.35 0.58 -6.45
C ILE A 189 -6.52 -0.37 -6.25
N SER A 190 -7.75 0.05 -6.60
CA SER A 190 -8.95 -0.79 -6.55
C SER A 190 -8.81 -2.07 -7.39
N LEU A 191 -8.17 -1.98 -8.56
CA LEU A 191 -7.87 -3.14 -9.40
C LEU A 191 -6.96 -4.13 -8.66
N PHE A 192 -5.87 -3.68 -8.03
CA PHE A 192 -4.96 -4.58 -7.32
C PHE A 192 -5.59 -5.18 -6.07
N ILE A 193 -6.49 -4.46 -5.38
CA ILE A 193 -7.27 -4.96 -4.24
C ILE A 193 -8.13 -6.16 -4.66
N SER A 194 -8.78 -6.08 -5.81
CA SER A 194 -9.62 -7.17 -6.30
C SER A 194 -8.80 -8.29 -6.97
N LEU A 195 -7.71 -7.95 -7.64
CA LEU A 195 -6.89 -8.90 -8.38
C LEU A 195 -6.09 -9.83 -7.45
N ALA A 196 -5.56 -9.31 -6.33
CA ALA A 196 -4.71 -10.09 -5.43
C ALA A 196 -5.42 -11.33 -4.84
N PRO A 197 -6.68 -11.25 -4.31
CA PRO A 197 -7.40 -12.43 -3.87
C PRO A 197 -7.77 -13.38 -5.02
N MET A 198 -8.08 -12.85 -6.20
CA MET A 198 -8.38 -13.70 -7.37
C MET A 198 -7.16 -14.53 -7.78
N LEU A 199 -5.97 -13.92 -7.76
CA LEU A 199 -4.72 -14.63 -7.97
C LEU A 199 -4.48 -15.67 -6.87
N GLY A 200 -4.71 -15.32 -5.60
CA GLY A 200 -4.63 -16.25 -4.48
C GLY A 200 -5.55 -17.46 -4.68
N PHE A 201 -6.79 -17.24 -5.06
CA PHE A 201 -7.76 -18.31 -5.36
C PHE A 201 -7.32 -19.16 -6.57
N MET A 202 -6.80 -18.54 -7.62
CA MET A 202 -6.23 -19.27 -8.76
C MET A 202 -5.08 -20.18 -8.32
N GLY A 203 -4.27 -19.74 -7.37
CA GLY A 203 -3.21 -20.55 -6.75
C GLY A 203 -3.74 -21.80 -6.05
N THR A 204 -4.93 -21.73 -5.40
CA THR A 204 -5.54 -22.93 -4.81
C THR A 204 -5.93 -23.96 -5.86
N VAL A 205 -6.50 -23.52 -6.97
CA VAL A 205 -6.91 -24.42 -8.05
C VAL A 205 -5.69 -25.13 -8.66
N ILE A 206 -4.64 -24.38 -8.96
CA ILE A 206 -3.40 -24.92 -9.53
C ILE A 206 -2.67 -25.85 -8.54
N GLY A 207 -2.61 -25.47 -7.26
CA GLY A 207 -2.03 -26.30 -6.22
C GLY A 207 -2.77 -27.63 -6.03
N MET A 208 -4.09 -27.63 -6.11
CA MET A 208 -4.89 -28.86 -6.05
C MET A 208 -4.72 -29.72 -7.29
N ILE A 209 -4.65 -29.13 -8.48
CA ILE A 209 -4.38 -29.87 -9.73
C ILE A 209 -3.03 -30.58 -9.59
N GLY A 210 -1.96 -29.87 -9.15
CA GLY A 210 -0.65 -30.48 -8.96
C GLY A 210 -0.64 -31.60 -7.90
N ALA A 211 -1.47 -31.51 -6.86
CA ALA A 211 -1.61 -32.57 -5.88
C ALA A 211 -2.27 -33.85 -6.52
N PHE A 212 -3.28 -33.67 -7.35
CA PHE A 212 -3.91 -34.80 -8.05
C PHE A 212 -2.99 -35.42 -9.10
N ASP A 213 -2.24 -34.60 -9.84
CA ASP A 213 -1.25 -35.11 -10.82
C ASP A 213 -0.16 -35.94 -10.12
N ALA A 214 0.27 -35.52 -8.91
CA ALA A 214 1.23 -36.27 -8.11
C ALA A 214 0.66 -37.63 -7.62
N ILE A 215 -0.63 -37.69 -7.26
CA ILE A 215 -1.31 -38.93 -6.88
C ILE A 215 -1.41 -39.86 -8.10
N GLU A 216 -1.78 -39.33 -9.24
CA GLU A 216 -1.89 -40.12 -10.49
C GLU A 216 -0.53 -40.72 -10.89
N ALA A 217 0.54 -39.94 -10.81
CA ALA A 217 1.89 -40.39 -11.12
C ALA A 217 2.41 -41.44 -10.14
N ALA A 218 2.07 -41.33 -8.83
CA ALA A 218 2.48 -42.28 -7.81
C ALA A 218 1.70 -43.60 -7.86
N GLY A 219 0.50 -43.60 -8.44
CA GLY A 219 -0.37 -44.78 -8.49
C GLY A 219 -0.98 -45.22 -7.15
N ASP A 220 -0.67 -44.51 -6.06
CA ASP A 220 -1.19 -44.74 -4.72
C ASP A 220 -1.44 -43.41 -3.98
N ILE A 221 -2.41 -43.39 -3.05
CA ILE A 221 -2.77 -42.20 -2.29
C ILE A 221 -1.89 -42.11 -1.05
N SER A 222 -0.84 -41.29 -1.12
CA SER A 222 -0.04 -40.92 0.06
C SER A 222 -0.64 -39.70 0.75
N PRO A 223 -0.99 -39.77 2.06
CA PRO A 223 -1.50 -38.62 2.79
C PRO A 223 -0.54 -37.41 2.80
N SER A 224 0.77 -37.66 2.77
CA SER A 224 1.79 -36.60 2.75
C SER A 224 1.84 -35.82 1.43
N LEU A 225 1.67 -36.50 0.29
CA LEU A 225 1.59 -35.85 -1.03
C LEU A 225 0.37 -34.94 -1.13
N VAL A 226 -0.79 -35.44 -0.67
CA VAL A 226 -2.04 -34.67 -0.67
C VAL A 226 -1.91 -33.45 0.26
N ALA A 227 -1.39 -33.66 1.48
CA ALA A 227 -1.22 -32.56 2.45
C ALA A 227 -0.27 -31.46 1.94
N GLY A 228 0.81 -31.83 1.25
CA GLY A 228 1.74 -30.89 0.61
C GLY A 228 1.06 -29.97 -0.39
N GLY A 229 0.32 -30.53 -1.36
CA GLY A 229 -0.41 -29.75 -2.36
C GLY A 229 -1.50 -28.85 -1.78
N ILE A 230 -2.25 -29.34 -0.79
CA ILE A 230 -3.26 -28.54 -0.06
C ILE A 230 -2.59 -27.38 0.68
N LYS A 231 -1.46 -27.61 1.35
CA LYS A 231 -0.72 -26.55 2.04
C LYS A 231 -0.30 -25.43 1.10
N VAL A 232 0.29 -25.75 -0.04
CA VAL A 232 0.66 -24.78 -1.08
C VAL A 232 -0.56 -23.97 -1.53
N ALA A 233 -1.66 -24.64 -1.83
CA ALA A 233 -2.91 -24.04 -2.25
C ALA A 233 -3.43 -23.01 -1.23
N LEU A 234 -3.53 -23.39 0.04
CA LEU A 234 -4.03 -22.52 1.09
C LEU A 234 -3.11 -21.31 1.35
N LEU A 235 -1.79 -21.50 1.29
CA LEU A 235 -0.83 -20.42 1.47
C LEU A 235 -1.00 -19.31 0.43
N THR A 236 -1.18 -19.65 -0.84
CA THR A 236 -1.36 -18.64 -1.90
C THR A 236 -2.59 -17.77 -1.66
N THR A 237 -3.68 -18.35 -1.16
CA THR A 237 -4.90 -17.59 -0.83
C THR A 237 -4.68 -16.65 0.34
N VAL A 238 -4.04 -17.11 1.42
CA VAL A 238 -3.75 -16.28 2.59
C VAL A 238 -2.91 -15.06 2.19
N PHE A 239 -1.86 -15.26 1.39
CA PHE A 239 -1.04 -14.14 0.92
C PHE A 239 -1.82 -13.18 0.02
N GLY A 240 -2.67 -13.68 -0.87
CA GLY A 240 -3.54 -12.83 -1.70
C GLY A 240 -4.48 -11.95 -0.88
N LEU A 241 -5.06 -12.52 0.19
CA LEU A 241 -5.92 -11.79 1.12
C LEU A 241 -5.15 -10.74 1.94
N ILE A 242 -3.96 -11.07 2.44
CA ILE A 242 -3.10 -10.12 3.17
C ILE A 242 -2.78 -8.91 2.28
N VAL A 243 -2.39 -9.14 1.03
CA VAL A 243 -2.12 -8.08 0.06
C VAL A 243 -3.34 -7.17 -0.15
N ALA A 244 -4.52 -7.77 -0.33
CA ALA A 244 -5.76 -7.02 -0.49
C ALA A 244 -6.09 -6.16 0.74
N ILE A 245 -5.94 -6.70 1.95
CA ILE A 245 -6.18 -5.98 3.21
C ILE A 245 -5.25 -4.77 3.33
N ILE A 246 -3.96 -4.95 3.08
CA ILE A 246 -2.98 -3.85 3.14
C ILE A 246 -3.37 -2.74 2.16
N LEU A 247 -3.63 -3.08 0.90
CA LEU A 247 -3.99 -2.09 -0.13
C LEU A 247 -5.34 -1.42 0.16
N GLN A 248 -6.31 -2.14 0.76
CA GLN A 248 -7.61 -1.61 1.13
C GLN A 248 -7.50 -0.53 2.21
N ILE A 249 -6.60 -0.69 3.17
CA ILE A 249 -6.35 0.32 4.22
C ILE A 249 -5.84 1.62 3.56
N PHE A 250 -4.85 1.53 2.67
CA PHE A 250 -4.34 2.69 1.94
C PHE A 250 -5.40 3.33 1.05
N TYR A 251 -6.21 2.54 0.37
CA TYR A 251 -7.30 3.01 -0.47
C TYR A 251 -8.32 3.84 0.33
N ASN A 252 -8.78 3.32 1.46
CA ASN A 252 -9.74 4.01 2.31
C ASN A 252 -9.17 5.33 2.88
N TYR A 253 -7.88 5.34 3.25
CA TYR A 253 -7.20 6.57 3.66
C TYR A 253 -7.19 7.62 2.53
N LEU A 254 -6.87 7.20 1.31
CA LEU A 254 -6.85 8.09 0.14
C LEU A 254 -8.24 8.63 -0.21
N VAL A 255 -9.28 7.79 -0.18
CA VAL A 255 -10.68 8.22 -0.39
C VAL A 255 -11.05 9.29 0.63
N SER A 256 -10.85 9.04 1.92
CA SER A 256 -11.14 10.02 2.97
C SER A 256 -10.36 11.33 2.79
N LYS A 257 -9.12 11.26 2.30
CA LYS A 257 -8.31 12.47 2.03
C LYS A 257 -8.84 13.25 0.83
N ILE A 258 -9.31 12.58 -0.22
CA ILE A 258 -9.92 13.21 -1.40
C ILE A 258 -11.22 13.88 -0.99
N ASP A 259 -12.09 13.20 -0.24
CA ASP A 259 -13.36 13.76 0.24
C ASP A 259 -13.16 15.04 1.06
N ASN A 260 -12.16 15.04 1.94
CA ASN A 260 -11.82 16.25 2.71
C ASN A 260 -11.37 17.41 1.80
N LEU A 261 -10.56 17.13 0.76
CA LEU A 261 -10.13 18.15 -0.19
C LEU A 261 -11.29 18.67 -1.04
N VAL A 262 -12.22 17.81 -1.43
CA VAL A 262 -13.43 18.21 -2.17
C VAL A 262 -14.31 19.10 -1.31
N ASN A 263 -14.57 18.74 -0.06
CA ASN A 263 -15.31 19.57 0.89
C ASN A 263 -14.64 20.94 1.10
N ASP A 264 -13.32 20.98 1.23
CA ASP A 264 -12.56 22.24 1.33
C ASP A 264 -12.71 23.10 0.06
N MET A 265 -12.75 22.47 -1.12
CA MET A 265 -12.96 23.15 -2.41
C MET A 265 -14.35 23.76 -2.49
N GLU A 266 -15.39 23.02 -2.11
CA GLU A 266 -16.79 23.49 -2.12
C GLU A 266 -16.98 24.66 -1.14
N ASP A 267 -16.52 24.51 0.10
CA ASP A 267 -16.63 25.52 1.15
C ASP A 267 -15.91 26.84 0.78
N ALA A 268 -14.71 26.68 0.18
CA ALA A 268 -13.94 27.82 -0.30
C ALA A 268 -14.62 28.49 -1.51
N SER A 269 -15.22 27.72 -2.39
CA SER A 269 -15.94 28.21 -3.58
C SER A 269 -17.16 29.07 -3.21
N ILE A 270 -17.95 28.61 -2.26
CA ILE A 270 -19.10 29.39 -1.74
C ILE A 270 -18.62 30.72 -1.17
N LYS A 271 -17.55 30.70 -0.36
CA LYS A 271 -16.98 31.91 0.24
C LYS A 271 -16.44 32.89 -0.81
N LEU A 272 -15.85 32.42 -1.89
CA LEU A 272 -15.38 33.27 -2.98
C LEU A 272 -16.55 33.94 -3.70
N VAL A 273 -17.63 33.21 -4.00
CA VAL A 273 -18.84 33.75 -4.62
C VAL A 273 -19.44 34.82 -3.71
N ASP A 274 -19.56 34.57 -2.41
CA ASP A 274 -20.05 35.55 -1.43
C ASP A 274 -19.20 36.83 -1.38
N LEU A 275 -17.84 36.69 -1.46
CA LEU A 275 -16.95 37.84 -1.50
C LEU A 275 -17.13 38.69 -2.76
N LEU A 276 -17.34 38.03 -3.91
CA LEU A 276 -17.57 38.74 -5.18
C LEU A 276 -18.97 39.37 -5.28
N SER A 277 -19.98 38.79 -4.64
CA SER A 277 -21.34 39.34 -4.64
C SER A 277 -21.50 40.60 -3.80
N LYS A 278 -20.63 40.82 -2.81
CA LYS A 278 -20.64 42.00 -1.92
C LYS A 278 -19.89 43.18 -2.50
N LYS A 279 -19.22 43.04 -3.59
CA LYS A 279 -18.44 44.12 -4.26
C LYS A 279 -18.95 44.43 -5.64
#